data_520f77309779c065af18edc86a54419c
#
_entry.id   520f77309779c065af18edc86a54419c
#
_cell.length_a   1.000
_cell.length_b   1.000
_cell.length_c   1.000
_cell.angle_alpha   90.00
_cell.angle_beta   90.00
_cell.angle_gamma   90.00
#
_symmetry.space_group_name_H-M   'P 1'
#
loop_
_entity.id
_entity.type
_entity.pdbx_description
1 polymer ?
#
loop_
_entity_poly.entity_id
_entity_poly.type
_entity_poly.pdbx_seq_one_letter_code
_entity_poly.pdbx_strand_id
1 'polypeptide(L)'
;MQTYIARSITAKIRQKLEKVPGVVILGPRQCGKSTLAKTIISDIGTAIYLDLERPLDVNKLRDPEAFFSLNSDRLICLDEVQRVPDLFPLLRSVMDENKRNGQFIILGSASPDLIRQSSETLAGRVSYFELTPFLLREVSEDHRLKTLRRLWLRGGFPRSYLASDEEESYEWRLDFIRTFLERDIPQLGFRTPAKSLERFWRMCAHVHG
;
A
#
# COMPACT_ATOMS: atom_id res chain seq x y z
N MET A 1 -15.37 -10.90 12.20
CA MET A 1 -14.89 -9.58 11.73
C MET A 1 -13.45 -9.43 12.17
N GLN A 2 -12.49 -9.25 11.25
CA GLN A 2 -11.11 -8.92 11.65
C GLN A 2 -11.09 -7.54 12.30
N THR A 3 -10.52 -7.44 13.49
CA THR A 3 -10.38 -6.17 14.21
C THR A 3 -9.39 -5.27 13.48
N TYR A 4 -9.82 -4.06 13.09
CA TYR A 4 -8.93 -3.08 12.49
C TYR A 4 -7.94 -2.57 13.55
N ILE A 5 -6.65 -2.61 13.23
CA ILE A 5 -5.60 -2.00 14.05
C ILE A 5 -5.23 -0.66 13.44
N ALA A 6 -5.39 0.41 14.22
CA ALA A 6 -5.07 1.76 13.77
C ALA A 6 -3.59 1.90 13.43
N ARG A 7 -3.31 2.52 12.27
CA ARG A 7 -1.93 2.71 11.81
C ARG A 7 -1.40 4.06 12.30
N SER A 8 -0.21 4.03 12.88
CA SER A 8 0.43 5.21 13.47
C SER A 8 0.67 6.36 12.46
N ILE A 9 0.73 6.03 11.18
CA ILE A 9 0.94 6.98 10.08
C ILE A 9 -0.34 7.74 9.67
N THR A 10 -1.54 7.28 10.08
CA THR A 10 -2.84 7.81 9.64
C THR A 10 -2.98 9.31 9.86
N ALA A 11 -2.64 9.79 11.05
CA ALA A 11 -2.76 11.22 11.40
C ALA A 11 -1.83 12.09 10.53
N LYS A 12 -0.61 11.61 10.25
CA LYS A 12 0.34 12.31 9.38
C LYS A 12 -0.16 12.41 7.94
N ILE A 13 -0.77 11.33 7.42
CA ILE A 13 -1.34 11.32 6.06
C ILE A 13 -2.48 12.34 5.97
N ARG A 14 -3.41 12.35 6.94
CA ARG A 14 -4.52 13.31 6.98
C ARG A 14 -4.02 14.76 6.99
N GLN A 15 -3.09 15.07 7.89
CA GLN A 15 -2.48 16.40 7.97
C GLN A 15 -1.77 16.80 6.66
N LYS A 16 -1.17 15.84 5.96
CA LYS A 16 -0.50 16.11 4.70
C LYS A 16 -1.49 16.37 3.56
N LEU A 17 -2.60 15.65 3.50
CA LEU A 17 -3.67 15.89 2.52
C LEU A 17 -4.24 17.31 2.59
N GLU A 18 -4.22 17.94 3.76
CA GLU A 18 -4.63 19.36 3.91
C GLU A 18 -3.62 20.35 3.29
N LYS A 19 -2.38 19.92 3.03
CA LYS A 19 -1.25 20.79 2.66
C LYS A 19 -0.69 20.56 1.26
N VAL A 20 -0.99 19.42 0.64
CA VAL A 20 -0.49 19.06 -0.69
C VAL A 20 -1.62 18.49 -1.56
N PRO A 21 -1.52 18.61 -2.89
CA PRO A 21 -2.52 18.06 -3.81
C PRO A 21 -2.75 16.57 -3.65
N GLY A 22 -1.70 15.78 -3.36
CA GLY A 22 -1.86 14.35 -3.20
C GLY A 22 -0.85 13.71 -2.26
N VAL A 23 -1.17 12.49 -1.83
CA VAL A 23 -0.23 11.63 -1.10
C VAL A 23 -0.04 10.31 -1.83
N VAL A 24 1.18 9.78 -1.80
CA VAL A 24 1.52 8.46 -2.32
C VAL A 24 1.85 7.57 -1.13
N ILE A 25 1.14 6.45 -1.01
CA ILE A 25 1.36 5.45 0.03
C ILE A 25 1.96 4.21 -0.61
N LEU A 26 3.23 3.98 -0.38
CA LEU A 26 3.98 2.84 -0.85
C LEU A 26 4.11 1.78 0.26
N GLY A 27 4.34 0.56 -0.11
CA GLY A 27 4.62 -0.51 0.84
C GLY A 27 4.42 -1.89 0.25
N PRO A 28 4.90 -2.94 0.92
CA PRO A 28 4.78 -4.29 0.40
C PRO A 28 3.32 -4.69 0.18
N ARG A 29 3.10 -5.69 -0.65
CA ARG A 29 1.78 -6.29 -0.81
C ARG A 29 1.26 -6.81 0.52
N GLN A 30 -0.04 -6.74 0.72
CA GLN A 30 -0.72 -7.27 1.92
C GLN A 30 -0.33 -6.61 3.26
N CYS A 31 0.40 -5.49 3.26
CA CYS A 31 0.70 -4.73 4.49
C CYS A 31 -0.47 -3.85 4.99
N GLY A 32 -1.58 -3.78 4.21
CA GLY A 32 -2.80 -3.07 4.60
C GLY A 32 -2.98 -1.67 4.00
N LYS A 33 -2.35 -1.34 2.86
CA LYS A 33 -2.49 -0.04 2.18
C LYS A 33 -3.95 0.30 1.84
N SER A 34 -4.63 -0.61 1.16
CA SER A 34 -6.04 -0.43 0.76
C SER A 34 -6.97 -0.28 1.97
N THR A 35 -6.72 -1.03 3.05
CA THR A 35 -7.48 -0.91 4.31
C THR A 35 -7.25 0.45 4.94
N LEU A 36 -6.00 0.92 5.03
CA LEU A 36 -5.66 2.23 5.55
C LEU A 36 -6.34 3.34 4.73
N ALA A 37 -6.25 3.29 3.40
CA ALA A 37 -6.87 4.28 2.54
C ALA A 37 -8.39 4.31 2.72
N LYS A 38 -9.06 3.14 2.73
CA LYS A 38 -10.50 3.03 2.99
C LYS A 38 -10.90 3.62 4.34
N THR A 39 -10.10 3.42 5.38
CA THR A 39 -10.32 4.04 6.69
C THR A 39 -10.15 5.56 6.65
N ILE A 40 -9.18 6.08 5.88
CA ILE A 40 -9.01 7.53 5.73
C ILE A 40 -10.19 8.14 4.99
N ILE A 41 -10.62 7.54 3.89
CA ILE A 41 -11.69 8.07 3.03
C ILE A 41 -13.09 7.87 3.61
N SER A 42 -13.31 6.88 4.49
CA SER A 42 -14.64 6.66 5.11
C SER A 42 -15.12 7.85 5.93
N ASP A 43 -14.19 8.66 6.44
CA ASP A 43 -14.51 9.88 7.19
C ASP A 43 -14.76 11.07 6.26
N ILE A 44 -14.53 10.90 4.94
CA ILE A 44 -14.70 11.93 3.92
C ILE A 44 -15.87 11.49 3.01
N GLY A 45 -17.06 11.92 3.32
CA GLY A 45 -18.30 11.41 2.72
C GLY A 45 -18.41 11.51 1.19
N THR A 46 -17.53 12.27 0.52
CA THR A 46 -17.53 12.48 -0.94
C THR A 46 -16.34 11.82 -1.67
N ALA A 47 -15.53 11.01 -0.98
CA ALA A 47 -14.36 10.38 -1.58
C ALA A 47 -14.73 9.25 -2.55
N ILE A 48 -13.91 9.09 -3.59
CA ILE A 48 -14.02 8.00 -4.58
C ILE A 48 -12.85 7.05 -4.41
N TYR A 49 -13.12 5.74 -4.40
CA TYR A 49 -12.10 4.69 -4.38
C TYR A 49 -12.17 3.90 -5.68
N LEU A 50 -11.04 3.80 -6.38
CA LEU A 50 -10.85 3.00 -7.58
C LEU A 50 -9.74 1.97 -7.35
N ASP A 51 -10.07 0.71 -7.55
CA ASP A 51 -9.13 -0.41 -7.54
C ASP A 51 -8.75 -0.74 -9.00
N LEU A 52 -7.54 -0.37 -9.39
CA LEU A 52 -7.07 -0.51 -10.77
C LEU A 52 -6.67 -1.96 -11.14
N GLU A 53 -6.82 -2.92 -10.23
CA GLU A 53 -6.85 -4.35 -10.57
C GLU A 53 -8.25 -4.79 -11.06
N ARG A 54 -9.30 -4.01 -10.80
CA ARG A 54 -10.69 -4.34 -11.17
C ARG A 54 -11.05 -3.74 -12.53
N PRO A 55 -11.43 -4.55 -13.54
CA PRO A 55 -11.82 -4.04 -14.85
C PRO A 55 -12.96 -3.00 -14.81
N LEU A 56 -13.90 -3.14 -13.88
CA LEU A 56 -14.99 -2.19 -13.71
C LEU A 56 -14.50 -0.80 -13.29
N ASP A 57 -13.46 -0.71 -12.46
CA ASP A 57 -12.92 0.57 -12.03
C ASP A 57 -12.00 1.17 -13.10
N VAL A 58 -11.23 0.34 -13.80
CA VAL A 58 -10.45 0.77 -14.98
C VAL A 58 -11.36 1.29 -16.07
N ASN A 59 -12.52 0.69 -16.31
CA ASN A 59 -13.48 1.17 -17.30
C ASN A 59 -14.07 2.56 -16.98
N LYS A 60 -14.11 2.98 -15.70
CA LYS A 60 -14.51 4.35 -15.33
C LYS A 60 -13.48 5.39 -15.80
N LEU A 61 -12.25 4.96 -16.01
CA LEU A 61 -11.12 5.78 -16.51
C LEU A 61 -10.90 5.60 -18.02
N ARG A 62 -11.95 5.24 -18.81
CA ARG A 62 -11.85 5.22 -20.28
C ARG A 62 -11.58 6.60 -20.86
N ASP A 63 -12.20 7.62 -20.27
CA ASP A 63 -11.89 9.03 -20.47
C ASP A 63 -11.50 9.60 -19.12
N PRO A 64 -10.22 9.51 -18.77
CA PRO A 64 -9.76 9.90 -17.45
C PRO A 64 -9.79 11.42 -17.24
N GLU A 65 -9.64 12.22 -18.31
CA GLU A 65 -9.76 13.68 -18.22
C GLU A 65 -11.17 14.10 -17.84
N ALA A 66 -12.18 13.58 -18.54
CA ALA A 66 -13.57 13.84 -18.20
C ALA A 66 -13.92 13.33 -16.79
N PHE A 67 -13.42 12.14 -16.41
CA PHE A 67 -13.65 11.58 -15.07
C PHE A 67 -13.11 12.49 -13.97
N PHE A 68 -11.87 12.95 -14.08
CA PHE A 68 -11.24 13.80 -13.06
C PHE A 68 -11.86 15.21 -13.02
N SER A 69 -12.23 15.77 -14.19
CA SER A 69 -12.94 17.05 -14.27
C SER A 69 -14.29 17.00 -13.55
N LEU A 70 -15.11 15.98 -13.80
CA LEU A 70 -16.42 15.79 -13.18
C LEU A 70 -16.36 15.52 -11.67
N ASN A 71 -15.22 15.11 -11.15
CA ASN A 71 -14.99 14.79 -9.74
C ASN A 71 -13.90 15.68 -9.10
N SER A 72 -13.71 16.87 -9.65
CA SER A 72 -12.62 17.79 -9.23
C SER A 72 -12.75 18.29 -7.78
N ASP A 73 -13.95 18.25 -7.20
CA ASP A 73 -14.27 18.61 -5.82
C ASP A 73 -14.03 17.46 -4.83
N ARG A 74 -13.78 16.24 -5.30
CA ARG A 74 -13.68 15.02 -4.49
C ARG A 74 -12.24 14.62 -4.24
N LEU A 75 -12.03 13.84 -3.17
CA LEU A 75 -10.80 13.08 -2.95
C LEU A 75 -10.90 11.77 -3.72
N ILE A 76 -9.93 11.48 -4.58
CA ILE A 76 -9.89 10.26 -5.39
C ILE A 76 -8.74 9.37 -4.91
N CYS A 77 -9.07 8.15 -4.49
CA CYS A 77 -8.10 7.13 -4.14
C CYS A 77 -7.89 6.16 -5.32
N LEU A 78 -6.66 6.08 -5.81
CA LEU A 78 -6.23 5.18 -6.88
C LEU A 78 -5.41 4.06 -6.26
N ASP A 79 -5.97 2.85 -6.20
CA ASP A 79 -5.26 1.68 -5.67
C ASP A 79 -4.61 0.87 -6.81
N GLU A 80 -3.39 0.35 -6.55
CA GLU A 80 -2.56 -0.38 -7.51
C GLU A 80 -2.25 0.44 -8.79
N VAL A 81 -1.91 1.72 -8.63
CA VAL A 81 -1.72 2.69 -9.73
C VAL A 81 -0.71 2.23 -10.79
N GLN A 82 0.25 1.35 -10.45
CA GLN A 82 1.20 0.79 -11.40
C GLN A 82 0.55 -0.05 -12.51
N ARG A 83 -0.74 -0.36 -12.40
CA ARG A 83 -1.50 -1.04 -13.45
C ARG A 83 -1.85 -0.12 -14.62
N VAL A 84 -1.87 1.18 -14.38
CA VAL A 84 -2.22 2.20 -15.39
C VAL A 84 -1.20 3.34 -15.32
N PRO A 85 0.06 3.10 -15.73
CA PRO A 85 1.14 4.08 -15.58
C PRO A 85 0.91 5.38 -16.38
N ASP A 86 0.13 5.31 -17.45
CA ASP A 86 -0.22 6.47 -18.29
C ASP A 86 -1.06 7.52 -17.56
N LEU A 87 -1.58 7.21 -16.37
CA LEU A 87 -2.27 8.20 -15.53
C LEU A 87 -1.33 9.25 -14.91
N PHE A 88 -0.04 8.98 -14.72
CA PHE A 88 0.85 9.90 -14.01
C PHE A 88 0.96 11.30 -14.67
N PRO A 89 1.18 11.42 -15.99
CA PRO A 89 1.20 12.72 -16.65
C PRO A 89 -0.12 13.49 -16.50
N LEU A 90 -1.26 12.78 -16.60
CA LEU A 90 -2.57 13.38 -16.44
C LEU A 90 -2.82 13.83 -15.00
N LEU A 91 -2.49 13.01 -14.00
CA LEU A 91 -2.60 13.40 -12.60
C LEU A 91 -1.82 14.67 -12.28
N ARG A 92 -0.64 14.83 -12.88
CA ARG A 92 0.13 16.08 -12.78
C ARG A 92 -0.67 17.28 -13.31
N SER A 93 -1.22 17.18 -14.53
CA SER A 93 -2.00 18.27 -15.14
C SER A 93 -3.22 18.62 -14.29
N VAL A 94 -3.99 17.61 -13.86
CA VAL A 94 -5.17 17.79 -13.01
C VAL A 94 -4.83 18.46 -11.67
N MET A 95 -3.71 18.07 -11.02
CA MET A 95 -3.26 18.69 -9.77
C MET A 95 -2.88 20.16 -9.97
N ASP A 96 -2.27 20.50 -11.11
CA ASP A 96 -1.86 21.87 -11.44
C ASP A 96 -3.05 22.77 -11.79
N GLU A 97 -4.04 22.24 -12.49
CA GLU A 97 -5.24 22.96 -12.90
C GLU A 97 -6.17 23.25 -11.72
N ASN A 98 -6.45 22.26 -10.90
CA ASN A 98 -7.38 22.40 -9.78
C ASN A 98 -6.82 23.22 -8.62
N LYS A 99 -5.50 23.31 -8.46
CA LYS A 99 -4.79 24.08 -7.41
C LYS A 99 -5.31 23.83 -5.97
N ARG A 100 -5.88 22.66 -5.75
CA ARG A 100 -6.51 22.25 -4.49
C ARG A 100 -5.63 21.21 -3.77
N ASN A 101 -5.62 21.23 -2.45
CA ASN A 101 -5.03 20.17 -1.65
C ASN A 101 -6.00 18.99 -1.47
N GLY A 102 -5.49 17.81 -1.13
CA GLY A 102 -6.30 16.63 -0.86
C GLY A 102 -7.10 16.11 -2.06
N GLN A 103 -6.52 16.17 -3.26
CA GLN A 103 -7.17 15.65 -4.47
C GLN A 103 -7.00 14.15 -4.59
N PHE A 104 -5.80 13.63 -4.26
CA PHE A 104 -5.47 12.23 -4.52
C PHE A 104 -4.83 11.51 -3.34
N ILE A 105 -5.23 10.24 -3.16
CA ILE A 105 -4.48 9.21 -2.45
C ILE A 105 -4.07 8.18 -3.50
N ILE A 106 -2.78 7.97 -3.68
CA ILE A 106 -2.22 7.04 -4.66
C ILE A 106 -1.57 5.89 -3.91
N LEU A 107 -2.02 4.67 -4.14
CA LEU A 107 -1.47 3.47 -3.52
C LEU A 107 -0.74 2.64 -4.56
N GLY A 108 0.38 2.07 -4.15
CA GLY A 108 1.11 1.15 -5.00
C GLY A 108 2.11 0.29 -4.23
N SER A 109 2.56 -0.78 -4.86
CA SER A 109 3.69 -1.55 -4.36
C SER A 109 4.96 -0.70 -4.46
N ALA A 110 5.89 -0.86 -3.50
CA ALA A 110 7.17 -0.15 -3.50
C ALA A 110 8.12 -0.71 -4.58
N SER A 111 7.69 -0.68 -5.84
CA SER A 111 8.54 -1.07 -6.98
C SER A 111 9.40 0.11 -7.43
N PRO A 112 10.66 -0.13 -7.87
CA PRO A 112 11.55 0.92 -8.37
C PRO A 112 10.93 1.74 -9.51
N ASP A 113 10.20 1.09 -10.42
CA ASP A 113 9.56 1.75 -11.55
C ASP A 113 8.45 2.70 -11.11
N LEU A 114 7.60 2.30 -10.17
CA LEU A 114 6.56 3.15 -9.62
C LEU A 114 7.15 4.36 -8.89
N ILE A 115 8.19 4.13 -8.07
CA ILE A 115 8.88 5.21 -7.34
C ILE A 115 9.48 6.20 -8.34
N ARG A 116 10.17 5.72 -9.37
CA ARG A 116 10.77 6.57 -10.40
C ARG A 116 9.70 7.37 -11.15
N GLN A 117 8.69 6.72 -11.73
CA GLN A 117 7.64 7.38 -12.50
C GLN A 117 6.88 8.42 -11.69
N SER A 118 6.49 8.08 -10.46
CA SER A 118 5.78 9.02 -9.60
C SER A 118 6.67 10.18 -9.16
N SER A 119 7.94 9.93 -8.83
CA SER A 119 8.86 10.98 -8.39
C SER A 119 9.26 11.94 -9.51
N GLU A 120 9.44 11.45 -10.74
CA GLU A 120 9.73 12.28 -11.90
C GLU A 120 8.51 13.14 -12.31
N THR A 121 7.32 12.55 -12.29
CA THR A 121 6.11 13.20 -12.82
C THR A 121 5.39 14.06 -11.80
N LEU A 122 5.27 13.61 -10.54
CA LEU A 122 4.50 14.26 -9.48
C LEU A 122 5.36 15.05 -8.48
N ALA A 123 6.63 15.34 -8.83
CA ALA A 123 7.54 16.11 -7.97
C ALA A 123 6.91 17.43 -7.51
N GLY A 124 7.01 17.73 -6.22
CA GLY A 124 6.47 18.95 -5.60
C GLY A 124 4.95 18.97 -5.38
N ARG A 125 4.19 17.98 -5.89
CA ARG A 125 2.72 17.90 -5.80
C ARG A 125 2.25 16.87 -4.81
N VAL A 126 3.08 15.88 -4.50
CA VAL A 126 2.72 14.78 -3.61
C VAL A 126 3.72 14.63 -2.47
N SER A 127 3.23 14.06 -1.37
CA SER A 127 4.07 13.59 -0.27
C SER A 127 4.05 12.07 -0.21
N TYR A 128 5.24 11.47 -0.01
CA TYR A 128 5.41 10.03 0.03
C TYR A 128 5.35 9.52 1.46
N PHE A 129 4.65 8.42 1.63
CA PHE A 129 4.56 7.66 2.87
C PHE A 129 4.87 6.20 2.61
N GLU A 130 5.65 5.60 3.48
CA GLU A 130 5.90 4.17 3.45
C GLU A 130 5.06 3.49 4.53
N LEU A 131 4.22 2.54 4.12
CA LEU A 131 3.46 1.69 5.02
C LEU A 131 4.16 0.35 5.16
N THR A 132 4.71 0.10 6.34
CA THR A 132 5.29 -1.20 6.70
C THR A 132 4.20 -2.16 7.21
N PRO A 133 4.48 -3.46 7.36
CA PRO A 133 3.71 -4.32 8.24
C PRO A 133 3.56 -3.73 9.65
N PHE A 134 2.71 -4.30 10.51
CA PHE A 134 2.48 -3.77 11.85
C PHE A 134 3.77 -3.58 12.63
N LEU A 135 3.88 -2.40 13.25
CA LEU A 135 4.95 -2.08 14.17
C LEU A 135 4.54 -2.43 15.59
N LEU A 136 5.51 -2.72 16.47
CA LEU A 136 5.23 -3.02 17.87
C LEU A 136 4.37 -1.94 18.54
N ARG A 137 4.61 -0.66 18.25
CA ARG A 137 3.83 0.47 18.79
C ARG A 137 2.37 0.52 18.33
N GLU A 138 2.03 -0.15 17.21
CA GLU A 138 0.66 -0.20 16.67
C GLU A 138 -0.16 -1.33 17.27
N VAL A 139 0.51 -2.39 17.73
CA VAL A 139 -0.10 -3.60 18.26
C VAL A 139 0.12 -3.78 19.77
N SER A 140 0.91 -2.89 20.40
CA SER A 140 1.23 -2.97 21.82
C SER A 140 0.06 -2.42 22.66
N GLU A 141 -0.61 -3.33 23.35
CA GLU A 141 -1.54 -3.05 24.46
C GLU A 141 -0.84 -3.34 25.78
N ASP A 142 -1.57 -3.40 26.90
CA ASP A 142 -1.05 -3.55 28.28
C ASP A 142 -0.11 -4.75 28.52
N HIS A 143 -0.10 -5.74 27.61
CA HIS A 143 0.73 -6.94 27.72
C HIS A 143 1.91 -6.97 26.74
N ARG A 144 2.81 -5.99 26.85
CA ARG A 144 3.95 -5.80 25.94
C ARG A 144 4.75 -7.07 25.61
N LEU A 145 5.04 -7.92 26.58
CA LEU A 145 5.81 -9.15 26.36
C LEU A 145 5.04 -10.19 25.52
N LYS A 146 3.73 -10.35 25.75
CA LYS A 146 2.88 -11.24 24.95
C LYS A 146 2.75 -10.75 23.53
N THR A 147 2.55 -9.45 23.34
CA THR A 147 2.49 -8.79 22.04
C THR A 147 3.80 -8.90 21.29
N LEU A 148 4.93 -8.68 21.98
CA LEU A 148 6.26 -8.84 21.39
C LEU A 148 6.50 -10.27 20.90
N ARG A 149 6.16 -11.27 21.72
CA ARG A 149 6.26 -12.69 21.34
C ARG A 149 5.39 -13.03 20.12
N ARG A 150 4.15 -12.53 20.10
CA ARG A 150 3.25 -12.74 18.96
C ARG A 150 3.81 -12.08 17.68
N LEU A 151 4.31 -10.84 17.77
CA LEU A 151 4.91 -10.14 16.65
C LEU A 151 6.18 -10.84 16.16
N TRP A 152 7.00 -11.35 17.08
CA TRP A 152 8.20 -12.13 16.76
C TRP A 152 7.86 -13.42 16.02
N LEU A 153 6.87 -14.17 16.48
CA LEU A 153 6.50 -15.45 15.91
C LEU A 153 5.72 -15.34 14.59
N ARG A 154 4.74 -14.41 14.52
CA ARG A 154 3.83 -14.28 13.39
C ARG A 154 4.29 -13.23 12.37
N GLY A 155 5.22 -12.37 12.74
CA GLY A 155 5.56 -11.18 11.95
C GLY A 155 4.47 -10.12 12.00
N GLY A 156 4.69 -9.00 11.28
CA GLY A 156 3.80 -7.84 11.29
C GLY A 156 2.78 -7.79 10.14
N PHE A 157 2.77 -8.75 9.22
CA PHE A 157 1.77 -8.75 8.16
C PHE A 157 0.37 -8.99 8.74
N PRO A 158 -0.63 -8.13 8.41
CA PRO A 158 -1.94 -8.17 9.06
C PRO A 158 -2.59 -9.55 9.09
N ARG A 159 -2.61 -10.28 7.97
CA ARG A 159 -3.23 -11.60 7.91
C ARG A 159 -2.54 -12.64 8.78
N SER A 160 -1.21 -12.62 8.84
CA SER A 160 -0.45 -13.52 9.72
C SER A 160 -0.61 -13.13 11.18
N TYR A 161 -0.48 -11.83 11.49
CA TYR A 161 -0.57 -11.35 12.86
C TYR A 161 -1.95 -11.58 13.48
N LEU A 162 -3.03 -11.34 12.70
CA LEU A 162 -4.43 -11.46 13.14
C LEU A 162 -5.04 -12.85 12.96
N ALA A 163 -4.26 -13.83 12.51
CA ALA A 163 -4.71 -15.21 12.38
C ALA A 163 -5.29 -15.75 13.71
N SER A 164 -6.28 -16.64 13.63
CA SER A 164 -6.97 -17.19 14.79
C SER A 164 -6.00 -17.96 15.70
N ASP A 165 -5.10 -18.72 15.09
CA ASP A 165 -4.11 -19.56 15.77
C ASP A 165 -2.74 -19.52 15.08
N GLU A 166 -1.80 -20.30 15.59
CA GLU A 166 -0.43 -20.35 15.08
C GLU A 166 -0.33 -21.13 13.77
N GLU A 167 -1.19 -22.12 13.55
CA GLU A 167 -1.21 -22.94 12.35
C GLU A 167 -1.67 -22.13 11.14
N GLU A 168 -2.81 -21.44 11.25
CA GLU A 168 -3.30 -20.51 10.22
C GLU A 168 -2.26 -19.44 9.88
N SER A 169 -1.61 -18.86 10.90
CA SER A 169 -0.55 -17.87 10.71
C SER A 169 0.66 -18.46 9.97
N TYR A 170 1.03 -19.71 10.28
CA TYR A 170 2.15 -20.37 9.63
C TYR A 170 1.85 -20.73 8.18
N GLU A 171 0.69 -21.30 7.89
CA GLU A 171 0.24 -21.61 6.54
C GLU A 171 0.20 -20.36 5.66
N TRP A 172 -0.38 -19.27 6.17
CA TRP A 172 -0.40 -18.00 5.46
C TRP A 172 1.01 -17.52 5.10
N ARG A 173 1.99 -17.65 6.01
CA ARG A 173 3.38 -17.23 5.73
C ARG A 173 4.04 -18.11 4.67
N LEU A 174 3.76 -19.41 4.64
CA LEU A 174 4.27 -20.29 3.58
C LEU A 174 3.74 -19.86 2.21
N ASP A 175 2.44 -19.62 2.11
CA ASP A 175 1.80 -19.15 0.88
C ASP A 175 2.31 -17.78 0.46
N PHE A 176 2.51 -16.87 1.43
CA PHE A 176 3.08 -15.56 1.17
C PHE A 176 4.50 -15.65 0.62
N ILE A 177 5.38 -16.45 1.24
CA ILE A 177 6.77 -16.65 0.79
C ILE A 177 6.77 -17.18 -0.65
N ARG A 178 5.95 -18.19 -0.93
CA ARG A 178 5.85 -18.77 -2.28
C ARG A 178 5.43 -17.72 -3.29
N THR A 179 4.33 -17.01 -3.03
CA THR A 179 3.81 -15.98 -3.93
C THR A 179 4.81 -14.84 -4.13
N PHE A 180 5.48 -14.42 -3.07
CA PHE A 180 6.47 -13.36 -3.11
C PHE A 180 7.67 -13.73 -3.98
N LEU A 181 8.19 -14.96 -3.84
CA LEU A 181 9.33 -15.45 -4.61
C LEU A 181 8.97 -15.70 -6.08
N GLU A 182 7.77 -16.21 -6.36
CA GLU A 182 7.34 -16.58 -7.72
C GLU A 182 6.82 -15.37 -8.53
N ARG A 183 6.26 -14.35 -7.87
CA ARG A 183 5.59 -13.22 -8.52
C ARG A 183 6.24 -11.88 -8.24
N ASP A 184 6.43 -11.53 -6.97
CA ASP A 184 6.80 -10.17 -6.59
C ASP A 184 8.29 -9.88 -6.84
N ILE A 185 9.17 -10.83 -6.51
CA ILE A 185 10.62 -10.69 -6.76
C ILE A 185 10.95 -10.54 -8.25
N PRO A 186 10.38 -11.34 -9.18
CA PRO A 186 10.55 -11.11 -10.61
C PRO A 186 10.08 -9.75 -11.10
N GLN A 187 8.99 -9.21 -10.53
CA GLN A 187 8.50 -7.86 -10.85
C GLN A 187 9.45 -6.75 -10.40
N LEU A 188 10.33 -7.02 -9.44
CA LEU A 188 11.41 -6.12 -9.04
C LEU A 188 12.66 -6.20 -9.94
N GLY A 189 12.61 -6.98 -11.03
CA GLY A 189 13.70 -7.13 -12.00
C GLY A 189 14.68 -8.25 -11.69
N PHE A 190 14.49 -9.00 -10.61
CA PHE A 190 15.37 -10.15 -10.28
C PHE A 190 14.98 -11.37 -11.11
N ARG A 191 15.94 -11.91 -11.87
CA ARG A 191 15.74 -13.09 -12.74
C ARG A 191 16.17 -14.42 -12.11
N THR A 192 16.48 -14.42 -10.82
CA THR A 192 16.91 -15.63 -10.11
C THR A 192 15.72 -16.56 -9.92
N PRO A 193 15.87 -17.88 -10.20
CA PRO A 193 14.79 -18.84 -9.99
C PRO A 193 14.28 -18.85 -8.55
N ALA A 194 12.95 -18.89 -8.36
CA ALA A 194 12.31 -18.84 -7.04
C ALA A 194 12.84 -19.90 -6.06
N LYS A 195 13.09 -21.12 -6.52
CA LYS A 195 13.69 -22.20 -5.71
C LYS A 195 15.09 -21.87 -5.20
N SER A 196 15.91 -21.16 -5.99
CA SER A 196 17.25 -20.74 -5.56
C SER A 196 17.16 -19.65 -4.51
N LEU A 197 16.24 -18.69 -4.67
CA LEU A 197 15.97 -17.66 -3.67
C LEU A 197 15.41 -18.23 -2.38
N GLU A 198 14.51 -19.21 -2.45
CA GLU A 198 13.97 -19.88 -1.27
C GLU A 198 15.09 -20.59 -0.48
N ARG A 199 15.97 -21.31 -1.19
CA ARG A 199 17.14 -21.95 -0.56
C ARG A 199 18.05 -20.92 0.10
N PHE A 200 18.34 -19.82 -0.57
CA PHE A 200 19.13 -18.73 -0.03
C PHE A 200 18.49 -18.14 1.23
N TRP A 201 17.19 -17.89 1.23
CA TRP A 201 16.47 -17.38 2.41
C TRP A 201 16.54 -18.34 3.60
N ARG A 202 16.38 -19.65 3.36
CA ARG A 202 16.53 -20.66 4.40
C ARG A 202 17.97 -20.66 4.97
N MET A 203 18.97 -20.50 4.12
CA MET A 203 20.37 -20.38 4.57
C MET A 203 20.56 -19.13 5.44
N CYS A 204 20.04 -17.97 5.01
CA CYS A 204 20.11 -16.74 5.82
C CYS A 204 19.43 -16.91 7.19
N ALA A 205 18.27 -17.55 7.22
CA ALA A 205 17.56 -17.81 8.48
C ALA A 205 18.36 -18.70 9.44
N HIS A 206 19.11 -19.67 8.91
CA HIS A 206 19.99 -20.55 9.71
C HIS A 206 21.22 -19.84 10.29
N VAL A 207 21.76 -18.84 9.59
CA VAL A 207 22.96 -18.12 10.01
C VAL A 207 22.64 -16.97 10.97
N HIS A 208 21.38 -16.54 11.03
CA HIS A 208 20.92 -15.42 11.87
C HIS A 208 20.34 -15.86 13.23
N GLY A 209 20.47 -17.14 13.59
CA GLY A 209 19.94 -17.74 14.79
C GLY A 209 20.53 -17.28 16.10
#